data_f8bfcd93550274c2788f150523dda881
#
_entry.id   f8bfcd93550274c2788f150523dda881
#
_cell.length_a   1.000
_cell.length_b   1.000
_cell.length_c   1.000
_cell.angle_alpha   90.00
_cell.angle_beta   90.00
_cell.angle_gamma   90.00
#
_symmetry.space_group_name_H-M   'P 1'
#
loop_
_entity.id
_entity.type
_entity.pdbx_description
1 polymer ?
#
loop_
_entity_poly.entity_id
_entity_poly.type
_entity_poly.pdbx_seq_one_letter_code
_entity_poly.pdbx_strand_id
1 'polypeptide(L)'
;IPSENGELPEENLILSIGMYGEDTDFYTLKGTVDEMLANIGIYDCDYERAADSKDFDEKSAMHPGRSAVIIKDGVELGIIGELHPVVLADYDIDIRAYAAVLSFNKMFEKSATEKVYKALPKFPATSRDLSLICNDDIPVAHLEKAIKKSVGSILETITLFDVYKGKQIEEGKKSVSFSITMRSSESTLTDEQTDAAMKRVLKALSEAGAELRM
;
A
#
# COMPACT_ATOMS: atom_id res chain seq x y z
N ILE A 1 -0.73 -29.68 1.32
CA ILE A 1 -0.15 -30.09 2.61
C ILE A 1 -0.61 -31.50 2.90
N PRO A 2 0.27 -32.49 3.18
CA PRO A 2 -0.16 -33.85 3.50
C PRO A 2 -1.04 -33.84 4.75
N SER A 3 -2.17 -34.55 4.69
CA SER A 3 -3.06 -34.72 5.84
C SER A 3 -2.48 -35.79 6.79
N GLU A 4 -2.41 -35.49 8.06
CA GLU A 4 -1.93 -36.44 9.09
C GLU A 4 -2.96 -37.55 9.40
N ASN A 5 -4.22 -37.43 8.96
CA ASN A 5 -5.33 -38.30 9.34
C ASN A 5 -5.82 -39.18 8.20
N GLY A 6 -5.11 -39.33 7.07
CA GLY A 6 -5.55 -40.15 5.93
C GLY A 6 -6.68 -39.52 5.09
N GLU A 7 -7.00 -38.26 5.33
CA GLU A 7 -7.85 -37.45 4.48
C GLU A 7 -7.09 -36.99 3.22
N LEU A 8 -7.80 -36.50 2.21
CA LEU A 8 -7.17 -35.93 1.03
C LEU A 8 -6.30 -34.72 1.40
N PRO A 9 -5.15 -34.52 0.73
CA PRO A 9 -4.32 -33.36 0.95
C PRO A 9 -5.12 -32.05 0.78
N GLU A 10 -4.86 -31.04 1.61
CA GLU A 10 -5.43 -29.73 1.42
C GLU A 10 -4.73 -29.04 0.24
N GLU A 11 -5.52 -28.69 -0.80
CA GLU A 11 -5.05 -28.00 -1.99
C GLU A 11 -5.37 -26.50 -1.87
N ASN A 12 -4.32 -25.69 -1.82
CA ASN A 12 -4.46 -24.24 -1.81
C ASN A 12 -4.45 -23.70 -3.25
N LEU A 13 -5.51 -23.01 -3.63
CA LEU A 13 -5.56 -22.32 -4.91
C LEU A 13 -4.72 -21.05 -4.88
N ILE A 14 -3.89 -20.87 -5.89
CA ILE A 14 -3.01 -19.71 -6.06
C ILE A 14 -3.33 -19.02 -7.38
N LEU A 15 -3.45 -17.71 -7.35
CA LEU A 15 -3.52 -16.85 -8.52
C LEU A 15 -2.15 -16.23 -8.77
N SER A 16 -1.58 -16.52 -9.95
CA SER A 16 -0.33 -15.88 -10.38
C SER A 16 -0.59 -14.92 -11.54
N ILE A 17 -0.01 -13.74 -11.46
CA ILE A 17 -0.08 -12.69 -12.48
C ILE A 17 1.35 -12.34 -12.86
N GLY A 18 1.66 -12.35 -14.17
CA GLY A 18 2.94 -11.93 -14.70
C GLY A 18 2.78 -10.77 -15.67
N MET A 19 3.69 -9.80 -15.62
CA MET A 19 3.73 -8.66 -16.54
C MET A 19 5.17 -8.36 -16.96
N TYR A 20 5.34 -7.98 -18.21
CA TYR A 20 6.61 -7.49 -18.77
C TYR A 20 6.36 -6.52 -19.93
N GLY A 21 7.38 -5.74 -20.32
CA GLY A 21 7.29 -4.79 -21.41
C GLY A 21 7.99 -3.47 -21.09
N GLU A 22 8.18 -2.63 -22.12
CA GLU A 22 8.92 -1.36 -22.01
C GLU A 22 8.25 -0.37 -21.02
N ASP A 23 6.92 -0.34 -21.03
CA ASP A 23 6.12 0.57 -20.18
C ASP A 23 5.61 -0.11 -18.89
N THR A 24 6.20 -1.26 -18.52
CA THR A 24 5.77 -2.02 -17.34
C THR A 24 6.75 -1.82 -16.21
N ASP A 25 6.21 -1.47 -15.04
CA ASP A 25 6.95 -1.35 -13.81
C ASP A 25 6.21 -1.99 -12.62
N PHE A 26 6.80 -1.89 -11.43
CA PHE A 26 6.18 -2.36 -10.19
C PHE A 26 4.81 -1.72 -9.96
N TYR A 27 4.65 -0.44 -10.25
CA TYR A 27 3.41 0.29 -9.99
C TYR A 27 2.30 -0.07 -10.98
N THR A 28 2.66 -0.42 -12.21
CA THR A 28 1.72 -0.94 -13.21
C THR A 28 1.09 -2.25 -12.74
N LEU A 29 1.92 -3.19 -12.27
CA LEU A 29 1.43 -4.45 -11.72
C LEU A 29 0.64 -4.21 -10.42
N LYS A 30 1.14 -3.36 -9.53
CA LYS A 30 0.45 -3.00 -8.28
C LYS A 30 -0.94 -2.44 -8.55
N GLY A 31 -1.07 -1.48 -9.47
CA GLY A 31 -2.36 -0.91 -9.85
C GLY A 31 -3.34 -1.96 -10.39
N THR A 32 -2.85 -2.89 -11.22
CA THR A 32 -3.66 -4.00 -11.75
C THR A 32 -4.16 -4.91 -10.62
N VAL A 33 -3.29 -5.25 -9.66
CA VAL A 33 -3.66 -6.07 -8.51
C VAL A 33 -4.63 -5.34 -7.59
N ASP A 34 -4.39 -4.05 -7.31
CA ASP A 34 -5.29 -3.24 -6.48
C ASP A 34 -6.70 -3.15 -7.10
N GLU A 35 -6.79 -2.94 -8.41
CA GLU A 35 -8.08 -2.88 -9.12
C GLU A 35 -8.79 -4.23 -9.11
N MET A 36 -8.05 -5.32 -9.32
CA MET A 36 -8.60 -6.68 -9.23
C MET A 36 -9.15 -6.95 -7.82
N LEU A 37 -8.41 -6.63 -6.78
CA LEU A 37 -8.83 -6.79 -5.38
C LEU A 37 -10.06 -5.91 -5.07
N ALA A 38 -10.08 -4.67 -5.55
CA ALA A 38 -11.23 -3.77 -5.39
C ALA A 38 -12.50 -4.31 -6.05
N ASN A 39 -12.39 -4.97 -7.21
CA ASN A 39 -13.53 -5.57 -7.91
C ASN A 39 -14.18 -6.73 -7.14
N ILE A 40 -13.44 -7.38 -6.25
CA ILE A 40 -13.97 -8.41 -5.34
C ILE A 40 -14.24 -7.88 -3.93
N GLY A 41 -14.23 -6.54 -3.76
CA GLY A 41 -14.57 -5.87 -2.49
C GLY A 41 -13.44 -5.80 -1.46
N ILE A 42 -12.20 -6.04 -1.86
CA ILE A 42 -11.02 -5.90 -1.00
C ILE A 42 -10.37 -4.54 -1.27
N TYR A 43 -10.51 -3.61 -0.36
CA TYR A 43 -9.96 -2.26 -0.44
C TYR A 43 -8.93 -2.01 0.67
N ASP A 44 -8.14 -0.96 0.53
CA ASP A 44 -7.20 -0.49 1.57
C ASP A 44 -6.23 -1.57 2.07
N CYS A 45 -5.57 -2.26 1.14
CA CYS A 45 -4.50 -3.19 1.47
C CYS A 45 -3.24 -2.45 1.92
N ASP A 46 -2.59 -2.97 2.96
CA ASP A 46 -1.24 -2.56 3.35
C ASP A 46 -0.19 -3.27 2.50
N TYR A 47 0.93 -2.58 2.24
CA TYR A 47 2.09 -3.13 1.54
C TYR A 47 3.31 -3.03 2.45
N GLU A 48 3.93 -4.17 2.76
CA GLU A 48 5.14 -4.25 3.58
C GLU A 48 6.27 -4.92 2.79
N ARG A 49 7.51 -4.88 3.29
CA ARG A 49 8.64 -5.48 2.58
C ARG A 49 8.43 -6.99 2.44
N ALA A 50 8.62 -7.53 1.24
CA ALA A 50 8.46 -8.98 1.01
C ALA A 50 9.40 -9.84 1.84
N ALA A 51 10.58 -9.32 2.19
CA ALA A 51 11.53 -10.02 3.07
C ALA A 51 10.93 -10.38 4.44
N ASP A 52 9.94 -9.61 4.90
CA ASP A 52 9.27 -9.79 6.20
C ASP A 52 8.06 -10.74 6.12
N SER A 53 7.70 -11.22 4.90
CA SER A 53 6.62 -12.19 4.71
C SER A 53 6.88 -13.50 5.46
N LYS A 54 5.83 -14.01 6.08
CA LYS A 54 5.84 -15.28 6.85
C LYS A 54 5.23 -16.44 6.07
N ASP A 55 4.28 -16.12 5.19
CA ASP A 55 3.40 -17.12 4.56
C ASP A 55 3.84 -17.45 3.11
N PHE A 56 4.70 -16.62 2.50
CA PHE A 56 5.07 -16.76 1.08
C PHE A 56 6.57 -17.02 0.91
N ASP A 57 6.92 -18.24 0.52
CA ASP A 57 8.30 -18.64 0.20
C ASP A 57 8.76 -18.09 -1.17
N GLU A 58 7.82 -17.72 -2.04
CA GLU A 58 8.05 -17.12 -3.36
C GLU A 58 8.84 -15.80 -3.29
N LYS A 59 8.95 -15.20 -2.10
CA LYS A 59 9.83 -14.05 -1.85
C LYS A 59 11.27 -14.28 -2.30
N SER A 60 11.74 -15.52 -2.31
CA SER A 60 13.08 -15.90 -2.78
C SER A 60 13.24 -15.72 -4.30
N ALA A 61 12.16 -15.79 -5.08
CA ALA A 61 12.14 -15.54 -6.51
C ALA A 61 11.98 -14.06 -6.87
N MET A 62 11.73 -13.19 -5.88
CA MET A 62 11.53 -11.76 -6.06
C MET A 62 12.81 -10.98 -5.81
N HIS A 63 12.91 -9.82 -6.43
CA HIS A 63 14.00 -8.87 -6.17
C HIS A 63 13.89 -8.33 -4.72
N PRO A 64 14.94 -8.46 -3.89
CA PRO A 64 14.86 -8.20 -2.44
C PRO A 64 14.49 -6.75 -2.06
N GLY A 65 14.80 -5.78 -2.94
CA GLY A 65 14.50 -4.36 -2.70
C GLY A 65 13.33 -3.81 -3.51
N ARG A 66 12.66 -4.63 -4.35
CA ARG A 66 11.57 -4.21 -5.24
C ARG A 66 10.41 -5.17 -5.20
N SER A 67 10.09 -5.64 -3.99
CA SER A 67 8.99 -6.55 -3.74
C SER A 67 8.29 -6.22 -2.44
N ALA A 68 7.00 -6.54 -2.36
CA ALA A 68 6.16 -6.29 -1.22
C ALA A 68 5.23 -7.47 -0.93
N VAL A 69 4.86 -7.66 0.32
CA VAL A 69 3.75 -8.51 0.72
C VAL A 69 2.48 -7.67 0.80
N ILE A 70 1.36 -8.22 0.33
CA ILE A 70 0.04 -7.59 0.33
C ILE A 70 -0.70 -8.08 1.56
N ILE A 71 -1.12 -7.15 2.41
CA ILE A 71 -1.76 -7.47 3.69
C ILE A 71 -3.14 -6.83 3.76
N LYS A 72 -4.16 -7.61 4.16
CA LYS A 72 -5.50 -7.12 4.47
C LYS A 72 -5.93 -7.57 5.86
N ASP A 73 -6.21 -6.59 6.73
CA ASP A 73 -6.61 -6.83 8.12
C ASP A 73 -5.69 -7.82 8.86
N GLY A 74 -4.37 -7.64 8.69
CA GLY A 74 -3.34 -8.47 9.32
C GLY A 74 -3.12 -9.85 8.67
N VAL A 75 -3.82 -10.16 7.56
CA VAL A 75 -3.66 -11.42 6.81
C VAL A 75 -2.85 -11.15 5.54
N GLU A 76 -1.78 -11.89 5.33
CA GLU A 76 -1.00 -11.86 4.09
C GLU A 76 -1.80 -12.52 2.96
N LEU A 77 -2.22 -11.72 1.96
CA LEU A 77 -2.96 -12.19 0.79
C LEU A 77 -2.06 -12.71 -0.31
N GLY A 78 -0.86 -12.15 -0.43
CA GLY A 78 0.05 -12.49 -1.51
C GLY A 78 1.33 -11.67 -1.48
N ILE A 79 2.18 -11.94 -2.46
CA ILE A 79 3.44 -11.24 -2.70
C ILE A 79 3.43 -10.66 -4.10
N ILE A 80 4.04 -9.49 -4.28
CA ILE A 80 4.15 -8.78 -5.55
C ILE A 80 5.55 -8.19 -5.69
N GLY A 81 6.13 -8.21 -6.87
CA GLY A 81 7.45 -7.61 -7.07
C GLY A 81 8.03 -7.78 -8.46
N GLU A 82 9.21 -7.18 -8.64
CA GLU A 82 10.11 -7.50 -9.75
C GLU A 82 10.72 -8.88 -9.51
N LEU A 83 10.77 -9.72 -10.52
CA LEU A 83 11.44 -11.02 -10.44
C LEU A 83 12.95 -10.84 -10.27
N HIS A 84 13.57 -11.74 -9.52
CA HIS A 84 15.00 -11.69 -9.26
C HIS A 84 15.79 -11.89 -10.57
N PRO A 85 16.82 -11.08 -10.86
CA PRO A 85 17.58 -11.19 -12.12
C PRO A 85 18.19 -12.58 -12.37
N VAL A 86 18.58 -13.30 -11.30
CA VAL A 86 19.09 -14.67 -11.43
C VAL A 86 18.00 -15.60 -11.92
N VAL A 87 16.78 -15.49 -11.40
CA VAL A 87 15.63 -16.29 -11.86
C VAL A 87 15.33 -16.00 -13.33
N LEU A 88 15.32 -14.73 -13.73
CA LEU A 88 15.10 -14.36 -15.13
C LEU A 88 16.19 -14.96 -16.06
N ALA A 89 17.46 -14.92 -15.63
CA ALA A 89 18.58 -15.49 -16.39
C ALA A 89 18.47 -17.01 -16.53
N ASP A 90 18.00 -17.74 -15.52
CA ASP A 90 17.78 -19.18 -15.57
C ASP A 90 16.71 -19.61 -16.59
N TYR A 91 15.83 -18.66 -16.98
CA TYR A 91 14.79 -18.86 -18.00
C TYR A 91 15.09 -18.14 -19.33
N ASP A 92 16.31 -17.64 -19.53
CA ASP A 92 16.73 -16.88 -20.73
C ASP A 92 15.84 -15.63 -20.98
N ILE A 93 15.42 -14.95 -19.91
CA ILE A 93 14.63 -13.73 -19.99
C ILE A 93 15.54 -12.52 -19.75
N ASP A 94 15.79 -11.73 -20.82
CA ASP A 94 16.69 -10.57 -20.80
C ASP A 94 16.05 -9.24 -20.39
N ILE A 95 14.73 -9.24 -20.15
CA ILE A 95 13.97 -8.06 -19.77
C ILE A 95 13.46 -8.16 -18.34
N ARG A 96 13.19 -7.00 -17.72
CA ARG A 96 12.54 -6.97 -16.41
C ARG A 96 11.14 -7.56 -16.52
N ALA A 97 10.80 -8.42 -15.58
CA ALA A 97 9.47 -8.96 -15.43
C ALA A 97 8.99 -8.81 -13.98
N TYR A 98 7.72 -8.63 -13.82
CA TYR A 98 7.04 -8.40 -12.55
C TYR A 98 6.00 -9.50 -12.34
N ALA A 99 5.87 -9.96 -11.11
CA ALA A 99 4.91 -11.00 -10.80
C ALA A 99 4.18 -10.71 -9.48
N ALA A 100 2.95 -11.18 -9.40
CA ALA A 100 2.20 -11.29 -8.16
C ALA A 100 1.75 -12.74 -7.98
N VAL A 101 1.86 -13.23 -6.76
CA VAL A 101 1.38 -14.56 -6.34
C VAL A 101 0.45 -14.35 -5.16
N LEU A 102 -0.83 -14.74 -5.32
CA LEU A 102 -1.87 -14.47 -4.34
C LEU A 102 -2.57 -15.77 -3.93
N SER A 103 -2.86 -15.92 -2.66
CA SER A 103 -3.69 -17.01 -2.14
C SER A 103 -5.16 -16.73 -2.46
N PHE A 104 -5.73 -17.55 -3.37
CA PHE A 104 -7.13 -17.41 -3.74
C PHE A 104 -8.06 -17.64 -2.54
N ASN A 105 -7.75 -18.59 -1.69
CA ASN A 105 -8.56 -18.91 -0.51
C ASN A 105 -8.62 -17.70 0.44
N LYS A 106 -7.47 -17.07 0.74
CA LYS A 106 -7.41 -15.89 1.60
C LYS A 106 -8.12 -14.68 0.99
N MET A 107 -8.00 -14.48 -0.35
CA MET A 107 -8.75 -13.45 -1.06
C MET A 107 -10.26 -13.71 -0.96
N PHE A 108 -10.70 -14.95 -1.14
CA PHE A 108 -12.11 -15.31 -1.03
C PHE A 108 -12.66 -15.03 0.38
N GLU A 109 -11.93 -15.37 1.43
CA GLU A 109 -12.31 -15.10 2.82
C GLU A 109 -12.41 -13.58 3.14
N LYS A 110 -11.58 -12.76 2.49
CA LYS A 110 -11.55 -11.30 2.68
C LYS A 110 -12.45 -10.54 1.70
N SER A 111 -13.00 -11.23 0.70
CA SER A 111 -13.86 -10.59 -0.30
C SER A 111 -15.21 -10.18 0.30
N ALA A 112 -15.73 -9.06 -0.17
CA ALA A 112 -17.07 -8.60 0.16
C ALA A 112 -17.89 -8.50 -1.14
N THR A 113 -18.85 -9.44 -1.29
CA THR A 113 -19.72 -9.47 -2.47
C THR A 113 -20.90 -8.51 -2.38
N GLU A 114 -21.27 -8.09 -1.17
CA GLU A 114 -22.39 -7.16 -0.96
C GLU A 114 -21.93 -5.71 -1.02
N LYS A 115 -22.50 -4.96 -1.96
CA LYS A 115 -22.33 -3.50 -2.02
C LYS A 115 -23.30 -2.85 -1.06
N VAL A 116 -22.78 -2.31 0.05
CA VAL A 116 -23.58 -1.55 1.00
C VAL A 116 -23.72 -0.11 0.51
N TYR A 117 -24.97 0.38 0.45
CA TYR A 117 -25.25 1.77 0.11
C TYR A 117 -24.61 2.72 1.15
N LYS A 118 -23.79 3.64 0.66
CA LYS A 118 -23.20 4.71 1.46
C LYS A 118 -23.87 6.03 1.10
N ALA A 119 -24.56 6.64 2.05
CA ALA A 119 -25.25 7.91 1.83
C ALA A 119 -24.25 9.00 1.43
N LEU A 120 -24.66 9.89 0.52
CA LEU A 120 -23.84 11.04 0.15
C LEU A 120 -23.58 11.93 1.37
N PRO A 121 -22.37 12.46 1.52
CA PRO A 121 -22.03 13.35 2.63
C PRO A 121 -22.90 14.62 2.61
N LYS A 122 -23.42 15.00 3.78
CA LYS A 122 -24.27 16.20 3.95
C LYS A 122 -23.45 17.49 4.07
N PHE A 123 -22.21 17.40 4.55
CA PHE A 123 -21.36 18.54 4.84
C PHE A 123 -20.14 18.58 3.90
N PRO A 124 -19.61 19.78 3.56
CA PRO A 124 -18.45 19.89 2.69
C PRO A 124 -17.19 19.32 3.34
N ALA A 125 -16.27 18.83 2.50
CA ALA A 125 -14.92 18.46 2.93
C ALA A 125 -14.00 19.67 2.91
N THR A 126 -12.91 19.58 3.68
CA THR A 126 -11.78 20.51 3.66
C THR A 126 -10.52 19.74 3.36
N SER A 127 -9.71 20.20 2.39
CA SER A 127 -8.42 19.58 2.06
C SER A 127 -7.25 20.43 2.55
N ARG A 128 -6.17 19.78 2.92
CA ARG A 128 -4.88 20.38 3.25
C ARG A 128 -3.75 19.60 2.57
N ASP A 129 -2.91 20.30 1.86
CA ASP A 129 -1.73 19.72 1.25
C ASP A 129 -0.54 19.86 2.19
N LEU A 130 0.33 18.85 2.18
CA LEU A 130 1.45 18.71 3.08
C LEU A 130 2.63 18.13 2.30
N SER A 131 3.75 18.85 2.26
CA SER A 131 5.00 18.37 1.71
C SER A 131 6.02 18.14 2.81
N LEU A 132 6.61 16.96 2.83
CA LEU A 132 7.50 16.46 3.88
C LEU A 132 8.87 16.14 3.30
N ILE A 133 9.90 16.23 4.13
CA ILE A 133 11.22 15.66 3.87
C ILE A 133 11.47 14.55 4.89
N CYS A 134 11.88 13.38 4.43
CA CYS A 134 12.24 12.26 5.29
C CYS A 134 13.41 11.46 4.69
N ASN A 135 14.01 10.59 5.49
CA ASN A 135 15.02 9.66 4.99
C ASN A 135 14.43 8.74 3.91
N ASP A 136 15.25 8.36 2.95
CA ASP A 136 14.83 7.56 1.79
C ASP A 136 14.34 6.15 2.17
N ASP A 137 14.85 5.59 3.25
CA ASP A 137 14.50 4.26 3.77
C ASP A 137 13.15 4.22 4.49
N ILE A 138 12.56 5.38 4.86
CA ILE A 138 11.24 5.43 5.50
C ILE A 138 10.15 5.11 4.47
N PRO A 139 9.37 4.02 4.64
CA PRO A 139 8.29 3.70 3.72
C PRO A 139 7.19 4.77 3.76
N VAL A 140 6.65 5.14 2.58
CA VAL A 140 5.53 6.09 2.48
C VAL A 140 4.32 5.62 3.29
N ALA A 141 4.02 4.31 3.26
CA ALA A 141 2.95 3.71 4.05
C ALA A 141 3.08 3.96 5.57
N HIS A 142 4.32 4.10 6.09
CA HIS A 142 4.54 4.44 7.50
C HIS A 142 4.04 5.86 7.81
N LEU A 143 4.30 6.81 6.91
CA LEU A 143 3.83 8.19 7.04
C LEU A 143 2.30 8.25 6.89
N GLU A 144 1.72 7.52 5.95
CA GLU A 144 0.26 7.42 5.79
C GLU A 144 -0.42 6.86 7.05
N LYS A 145 0.13 5.80 7.66
CA LYS A 145 -0.38 5.23 8.91
C LYS A 145 -0.34 6.27 10.04
N ALA A 146 0.73 7.07 10.14
CA ALA A 146 0.84 8.15 11.12
C ALA A 146 -0.23 9.24 10.90
N ILE A 147 -0.46 9.64 9.64
CA ILE A 147 -1.51 10.61 9.28
C ILE A 147 -2.90 10.05 9.63
N LYS A 148 -3.23 8.84 9.16
CA LYS A 148 -4.52 8.18 9.42
C LYS A 148 -4.85 8.14 10.91
N LYS A 149 -3.89 7.73 11.73
CA LYS A 149 -4.04 7.65 13.20
C LYS A 149 -4.25 9.03 13.83
N SER A 150 -3.58 10.07 13.33
CA SER A 150 -3.60 11.41 13.94
C SER A 150 -4.83 12.22 13.58
N VAL A 151 -5.34 12.08 12.36
CA VAL A 151 -6.58 12.74 11.91
C VAL A 151 -7.79 12.08 12.54
N GLY A 152 -7.81 10.74 12.61
CA GLY A 152 -8.87 9.97 13.22
C GLY A 152 -10.18 9.97 12.41
N SER A 153 -11.31 10.05 13.08
CA SER A 153 -12.65 9.87 12.49
C SER A 153 -13.08 10.93 11.46
N ILE A 154 -12.42 12.08 11.44
CA ILE A 154 -12.70 13.12 10.45
C ILE A 154 -11.91 12.95 9.15
N LEU A 155 -11.03 11.96 9.06
CA LEU A 155 -10.32 11.65 7.84
C LEU A 155 -11.28 11.05 6.81
N GLU A 156 -11.35 11.65 5.63
CA GLU A 156 -12.07 11.11 4.48
C GLU A 156 -11.12 10.37 3.54
N THR A 157 -10.06 11.04 3.07
CA THR A 157 -9.06 10.44 2.19
C THR A 157 -7.66 11.02 2.44
N ILE A 158 -6.65 10.21 2.13
CA ILE A 158 -5.25 10.63 1.97
C ILE A 158 -4.84 10.27 0.56
N THR A 159 -4.30 11.22 -0.17
CA THR A 159 -3.78 11.00 -1.52
C THR A 159 -2.30 11.37 -1.54
N LEU A 160 -1.45 10.40 -1.81
CA LEU A 160 -0.06 10.65 -2.18
C LEU A 160 -0.05 11.19 -3.62
N PHE A 161 0.46 12.40 -3.84
CA PHE A 161 0.47 12.98 -5.18
C PHE A 161 1.89 13.27 -5.71
N ASP A 162 2.91 13.27 -4.85
CA ASP A 162 4.30 13.43 -5.30
C ASP A 162 5.30 12.72 -4.39
N VAL A 163 6.31 12.11 -5.01
CA VAL A 163 7.52 11.60 -4.34
C VAL A 163 8.71 12.05 -5.16
N TYR A 164 9.46 13.00 -4.65
CA TYR A 164 10.58 13.59 -5.35
C TYR A 164 11.93 13.26 -4.70
N LYS A 165 12.87 12.83 -5.55
CA LYS A 165 14.29 12.65 -5.23
C LYS A 165 15.10 13.40 -6.27
N GLY A 166 15.88 14.37 -5.88
CA GLY A 166 16.66 15.13 -6.85
C GLY A 166 17.49 16.24 -6.19
N LYS A 167 18.12 17.07 -7.02
CA LYS A 167 19.14 18.06 -6.62
C LYS A 167 18.70 19.07 -5.54
N GLN A 168 17.39 19.22 -5.31
CA GLN A 168 16.85 20.14 -4.30
C GLN A 168 16.63 19.46 -2.94
N ILE A 169 16.88 18.16 -2.84
CA ILE A 169 16.73 17.37 -1.62
C ILE A 169 18.11 16.81 -1.27
N GLU A 170 18.46 16.85 0.01
CA GLU A 170 19.71 16.30 0.54
C GLU A 170 19.86 14.83 0.16
N GLU A 171 21.08 14.39 -0.14
CA GLU A 171 21.38 13.00 -0.47
C GLU A 171 20.96 12.07 0.67
N GLY A 172 20.32 10.96 0.32
CA GLY A 172 19.75 10.02 1.29
C GLY A 172 18.36 10.39 1.81
N LYS A 173 17.78 11.51 1.33
CA LYS A 173 16.42 11.94 1.67
C LYS A 173 15.51 11.98 0.46
N LYS A 174 14.20 11.99 0.71
CA LYS A 174 13.13 12.21 -0.27
C LYS A 174 12.12 13.23 0.23
N SER A 175 11.47 13.91 -0.72
CA SER A 175 10.26 14.69 -0.45
C SER A 175 9.04 13.85 -0.76
N VAL A 176 8.05 13.89 0.13
CA VAL A 176 6.77 13.17 -0.02
C VAL A 176 5.63 14.15 0.19
N SER A 177 4.70 14.22 -0.74
CA SER A 177 3.59 15.18 -0.70
C SER A 177 2.25 14.48 -0.66
N PHE A 178 1.44 14.85 0.34
CA PHE A 178 0.10 14.31 0.57
C PHE A 178 -0.96 15.39 0.50
N SER A 179 -2.12 15.05 -0.05
CA SER A 179 -3.37 15.79 0.13
C SER A 179 -4.24 15.06 1.13
N ILE A 180 -4.60 15.74 2.22
CA ILE A 180 -5.41 15.18 3.31
C ILE A 180 -6.78 15.82 3.25
N THR A 181 -7.80 15.03 2.93
CA THR A 181 -9.19 15.47 2.89
C THR A 181 -9.89 15.07 4.18
N MET A 182 -10.50 16.03 4.84
CA MET A 182 -11.19 15.88 6.12
C MET A 182 -12.65 16.28 6.00
N ARG A 183 -13.53 15.52 6.64
CA ARG A 183 -14.97 15.79 6.70
C ARG A 183 -15.55 15.31 8.02
N SER A 184 -16.54 16.02 8.54
CA SER A 184 -17.37 15.53 9.64
C SER A 184 -18.73 15.08 9.13
N SER A 185 -19.28 14.03 9.73
CA SER A 185 -20.66 13.58 9.47
C SER A 185 -21.72 14.41 10.20
N GLU A 186 -21.31 15.23 11.18
CA GLU A 186 -22.22 15.95 12.09
C GLU A 186 -22.39 17.42 11.73
N SER A 187 -21.32 18.08 11.26
CA SER A 187 -21.32 19.50 10.94
C SER A 187 -20.19 19.85 9.95
N THR A 188 -20.23 21.04 9.36
CA THR A 188 -19.09 21.59 8.64
C THR A 188 -17.92 21.80 9.61
N LEU A 189 -16.73 21.32 9.23
CA LEU A 189 -15.51 21.53 10.03
C LEU A 189 -15.14 23.00 10.08
N THR A 190 -14.79 23.48 11.28
CA THR A 190 -14.22 24.83 11.45
C THR A 190 -12.72 24.84 11.17
N ASP A 191 -12.16 26.03 10.94
CA ASP A 191 -10.71 26.21 10.74
C ASP A 191 -9.93 25.75 12.00
N GLU A 192 -10.46 26.03 13.20
CA GLU A 192 -9.80 25.61 14.45
C GLU A 192 -9.75 24.08 14.57
N GLN A 193 -10.79 23.36 14.16
CA GLN A 193 -10.83 21.89 14.17
C GLN A 193 -9.84 21.30 13.16
N THR A 194 -9.79 21.88 11.97
CA THR A 194 -8.86 21.49 10.92
C THR A 194 -7.41 21.74 11.34
N ASP A 195 -7.11 22.92 11.88
CA ASP A 195 -5.76 23.29 12.32
C ASP A 195 -5.31 22.42 13.51
N ALA A 196 -6.22 22.10 14.43
CA ALA A 196 -5.92 21.19 15.53
C ALA A 196 -5.60 19.78 15.04
N ALA A 197 -6.30 19.29 14.01
CA ALA A 197 -5.97 18.00 13.35
C ALA A 197 -4.60 18.07 12.68
N MET A 198 -4.31 19.13 11.91
CA MET A 198 -3.03 19.29 11.23
C MET A 198 -1.86 19.40 12.22
N LYS A 199 -2.03 20.06 13.38
CA LYS A 199 -1.00 20.09 14.43
C LYS A 199 -0.69 18.69 14.97
N ARG A 200 -1.70 17.81 15.16
CA ARG A 200 -1.49 16.42 15.56
C ARG A 200 -0.75 15.64 14.48
N VAL A 201 -1.13 15.84 13.21
CA VAL A 201 -0.47 15.22 12.05
C VAL A 201 1.00 15.58 12.00
N LEU A 202 1.33 16.86 12.07
CA LEU A 202 2.73 17.35 12.02
C LEU A 202 3.56 16.76 13.17
N LYS A 203 3.00 16.69 14.38
CA LYS A 203 3.66 16.07 15.51
C LYS A 203 3.95 14.58 15.27
N ALA A 204 2.96 13.82 14.83
CA ALA A 204 3.12 12.39 14.57
C ALA A 204 4.09 12.10 13.41
N LEU A 205 4.12 12.96 12.39
CA LEU A 205 5.07 12.85 11.28
C LEU A 205 6.50 13.16 11.72
N SER A 206 6.70 14.15 12.60
CA SER A 206 8.00 14.43 13.20
C SER A 206 8.50 13.24 14.05
N GLU A 207 7.60 12.60 14.83
CA GLU A 207 7.91 11.38 15.57
C GLU A 207 8.23 10.18 14.65
N ALA A 208 7.65 10.16 13.43
CA ALA A 208 7.93 9.17 12.39
C ALA A 208 9.19 9.50 11.55
N GLY A 209 9.93 10.56 11.86
CA GLY A 209 11.15 10.95 11.18
C GLY A 209 10.95 11.76 9.89
N ALA A 210 9.80 12.44 9.76
CA ALA A 210 9.51 13.31 8.63
C ALA A 210 9.28 14.77 9.11
N GLU A 211 9.87 15.72 8.40
CA GLU A 211 9.78 17.16 8.70
C GLU A 211 9.07 17.89 7.57
N LEU A 212 8.41 19.01 7.91
CA LEU A 212 7.75 19.85 6.91
C LEU A 212 8.81 20.46 5.97
N ARG A 213 8.58 20.33 4.66
CA ARG A 213 9.39 21.02 3.65
C ARG A 213 9.04 22.51 3.67
N MET A 214 10.02 23.34 4.00
CA MET A 214 9.90 24.81 3.93
C MET A 214 10.15 25.33 2.52
#